data_7d629a182729884fe9b485f380e6bf8e
#
_entry.id   7d629a182729884fe9b485f380e6bf8e
#
_cell.length_a   1.000
_cell.length_b   1.000
_cell.length_c   1.000
_cell.angle_alpha   90.00
_cell.angle_beta   90.00
_cell.angle_gamma   90.00
#
_symmetry.space_group_name_H-M   'P 1'
#
loop_
_entity.id
_entity.type
_entity.pdbx_description
1 polymer ?
#
loop_
_entity_poly.entity_id
_entity_poly.type
_entity_poly.pdbx_seq_one_letter_code
_entity_poly.pdbx_strand_id
1 'polypeptide(L)'
;MQLACSNWEPTDGFDNLVFVGKNGKPITEHTFQVALNWIENSINKERQKVAEETGTPYTPIPHFYPHALRHTFATRCFEAGIDAKVVQGYLGHYSISITLDLYTHVTNDKAKTEMNKLEDLYEAII
;
A
#
# COMPACT_ATOMS: atom_id res chain seq x y z
N MET A 1 1.93 0.27 22.01
CA MET A 1 2.52 1.58 21.64
C MET A 1 1.36 2.57 21.59
N GLN A 2 1.11 3.28 22.69
CA GLN A 2 0.10 4.33 22.72
C GLN A 2 0.69 5.54 22.00
N LEU A 3 0.15 5.86 20.83
CA LEU A 3 0.37 7.15 20.21
C LEU A 3 -0.20 8.19 21.15
N ALA A 4 0.65 9.05 21.71
CA ALA A 4 0.25 10.15 22.54
C ALA A 4 -0.63 11.09 21.71
N CYS A 5 -1.94 10.90 21.78
CA CYS A 5 -2.89 11.89 21.32
C CYS A 5 -2.79 13.07 22.31
N SER A 6 -2.17 14.16 21.87
CA SER A 6 -2.29 15.45 22.51
C SER A 6 -3.78 15.78 22.67
N ASN A 7 -4.14 16.39 23.79
CA ASN A 7 -5.47 16.85 24.21
C ASN A 7 -6.32 17.43 23.06
N TRP A 8 -7.00 16.58 22.30
CA TRP A 8 -8.00 17.00 21.33
C TRP A 8 -9.36 16.44 21.77
N GLU A 9 -10.38 17.25 21.71
CA GLU A 9 -11.74 16.78 21.89
C GLU A 9 -12.32 16.38 20.52
N PRO A 10 -13.02 15.21 20.43
CA PRO A 10 -13.66 14.82 19.19
C PRO A 10 -14.62 15.91 18.71
N THR A 11 -14.62 16.17 17.42
CA THR A 11 -15.66 17.02 16.82
C THR A 11 -16.94 16.19 16.75
N ASP A 12 -18.09 16.75 17.11
CA ASP A 12 -19.39 16.09 17.09
C ASP A 12 -19.62 15.27 15.82
N GLY A 13 -19.94 13.98 15.99
CA GLY A 13 -20.16 13.02 14.91
C GLY A 13 -18.91 12.30 14.37
N PHE A 14 -17.71 12.54 14.96
CA PHE A 14 -16.45 11.94 14.53
C PHE A 14 -15.68 11.23 15.65
N ASP A 15 -16.39 10.75 16.66
CA ASP A 15 -15.81 10.21 17.90
C ASP A 15 -15.06 8.88 17.71
N ASN A 16 -15.33 8.17 16.61
CA ASN A 16 -14.79 6.82 16.34
C ASN A 16 -13.69 6.79 15.25
N LEU A 17 -13.12 7.93 14.90
CA LEU A 17 -12.04 7.96 13.91
C LEU A 17 -10.72 7.52 14.51
N VAL A 18 -10.03 6.59 13.83
CA VAL A 18 -8.68 6.13 14.19
C VAL A 18 -7.64 7.19 13.87
N PHE A 19 -7.85 7.95 12.81
CA PHE A 19 -6.95 9.01 12.36
C PHE A 19 -7.69 10.34 12.24
N VAL A 20 -7.15 11.35 12.89
CA VAL A 20 -7.69 12.72 12.88
C VAL A 20 -6.58 13.71 12.54
N GLY A 21 -6.95 14.79 11.90
CA GLY A 21 -6.09 15.93 11.68
C GLY A 21 -5.80 16.70 12.97
N LYS A 22 -4.90 17.69 12.92
CA LYS A 22 -4.50 18.51 14.08
C LYS A 22 -5.66 19.20 14.79
N ASN A 23 -6.79 19.39 14.11
CA ASN A 23 -7.97 20.09 14.62
C ASN A 23 -9.07 19.11 15.10
N GLY A 24 -8.76 17.84 15.31
CA GLY A 24 -9.76 16.81 15.64
C GLY A 24 -10.73 16.47 14.49
N LYS A 25 -10.55 17.04 13.30
CA LYS A 25 -11.40 16.79 12.13
C LYS A 25 -10.89 15.59 11.33
N PRO A 26 -11.76 14.94 10.53
CA PRO A 26 -11.34 13.88 9.62
C PRO A 26 -10.20 14.33 8.72
N ILE A 27 -9.26 13.42 8.45
CA ILE A 27 -8.24 13.64 7.43
C ILE A 27 -8.91 13.56 6.07
N THR A 28 -8.81 14.61 5.27
CA THR A 28 -9.32 14.62 3.90
C THR A 28 -8.35 13.90 2.96
N GLU A 29 -8.87 13.41 1.83
CA GLU A 29 -8.05 12.81 0.76
C GLU A 29 -6.92 13.75 0.33
N HIS A 30 -7.22 15.03 0.15
CA HIS A 30 -6.24 16.05 -0.20
C HIS A 30 -5.12 16.17 0.85
N THR A 31 -5.46 16.21 2.14
CA THR A 31 -4.46 16.29 3.22
C THR A 31 -3.56 15.07 3.22
N PHE A 32 -4.13 13.90 2.98
CA PHE A 32 -3.39 12.65 2.91
C PHE A 32 -2.46 12.62 1.68
N GLN A 33 -2.95 13.04 0.51
CA GLN A 33 -2.14 13.13 -0.71
C GLN A 33 -0.97 14.11 -0.56
N VAL A 34 -1.19 15.26 0.07
CA VAL A 34 -0.10 16.22 0.35
C VAL A 34 0.98 15.60 1.23
N ALA A 35 0.58 14.82 2.25
CA ALA A 35 1.53 14.13 3.11
C ALA A 35 2.34 13.06 2.34
N LEU A 36 1.69 12.29 1.46
CA LEU A 36 2.37 11.31 0.61
C LEU A 36 3.36 11.98 -0.35
N ASN A 37 2.97 13.07 -1.00
CA ASN A 37 3.85 13.83 -1.89
C ASN A 37 5.08 14.38 -1.14
N TRP A 38 4.88 14.84 0.09
CA TRP A 38 5.99 15.31 0.93
C TRP A 38 6.97 14.16 1.25
N ILE A 39 6.46 12.98 1.61
CA ILE A 39 7.27 11.79 1.88
C ILE A 39 8.06 11.38 0.62
N GLU A 40 7.39 11.30 -0.53
CA GLU A 40 8.00 10.96 -1.82
C GLU A 40 9.15 11.92 -2.16
N ASN A 41 8.89 13.22 -2.08
CA ASN A 41 9.90 14.24 -2.36
C ASN A 41 11.09 14.17 -1.39
N SER A 42 10.83 13.89 -0.11
CA SER A 42 11.88 13.75 0.91
C SER A 42 12.78 12.54 0.62
N ILE A 43 12.19 11.40 0.27
CA ILE A 43 12.94 10.19 -0.10
C ILE A 43 13.74 10.42 -1.39
N ASN A 44 13.13 11.01 -2.40
CA ASN A 44 13.80 11.28 -3.68
C ASN A 44 14.96 12.25 -3.52
N LYS A 45 14.82 13.26 -2.69
CA LYS A 45 15.90 14.18 -2.36
C LYS A 45 17.09 13.48 -1.69
N GLU A 46 16.80 12.60 -0.73
CA GLU A 46 17.84 11.81 -0.05
C GLU A 46 18.53 10.84 -1.01
N ARG A 47 17.76 10.13 -1.86
CA ARG A 47 18.32 9.25 -2.89
C ARG A 47 19.20 9.97 -3.89
N GLN A 48 18.80 11.16 -4.32
CA GLN A 48 19.59 11.99 -5.21
C GLN A 48 20.94 12.36 -4.56
N LYS A 49 20.91 12.81 -3.32
CA LYS A 49 22.12 13.14 -2.57
C LYS A 49 23.07 11.94 -2.45
N VAL A 50 22.55 10.76 -2.09
CA VAL A 50 23.36 9.54 -2.03
C VAL A 50 23.94 9.17 -3.39
N ALA A 51 23.18 9.31 -4.47
CA ALA A 51 23.67 9.04 -5.82
C ALA A 51 24.80 9.99 -6.23
N GLU A 52 24.72 11.27 -5.89
CA GLU A 52 25.77 12.27 -6.12
C GLU A 52 27.04 11.96 -5.29
N GLU A 53 26.89 11.56 -4.03
CA GLU A 53 28.01 11.22 -3.14
C GLU A 53 28.72 9.92 -3.54
N THR A 54 27.97 8.94 -4.06
CA THR A 54 28.50 7.60 -4.37
C THR A 54 28.83 7.40 -5.85
N GLY A 55 28.47 8.36 -6.72
CA GLY A 55 28.62 8.23 -8.17
C GLY A 55 27.70 7.17 -8.81
N THR A 56 26.64 6.75 -8.11
CA THR A 56 25.67 5.77 -8.63
C THR A 56 24.55 6.46 -9.40
N PRO A 57 23.89 5.77 -10.37
CA PRO A 57 22.75 6.33 -11.06
C PRO A 57 21.59 6.67 -10.12
N TYR A 58 21.05 7.88 -10.26
CA TYR A 58 19.85 8.28 -9.52
C TYR A 58 18.61 7.57 -10.07
N THR A 59 17.86 6.90 -9.19
CA THR A 59 16.59 6.28 -9.52
C THR A 59 15.52 6.76 -8.52
N PRO A 60 14.58 7.62 -8.95
CA PRO A 60 13.51 8.07 -8.09
C PRO A 60 12.54 6.92 -7.76
N ILE A 61 11.88 7.01 -6.60
CA ILE A 61 10.71 6.16 -6.36
C ILE A 61 9.57 6.64 -7.25
N PRO A 62 8.75 5.72 -7.80
CA PRO A 62 7.60 6.10 -8.60
C PRO A 62 6.58 6.85 -7.74
N HIS A 63 5.84 7.75 -8.37
CA HIS A 63 4.72 8.40 -7.72
C HIS A 63 3.70 7.38 -7.22
N PHE A 64 3.24 7.54 -5.97
CA PHE A 64 2.23 6.69 -5.38
C PHE A 64 1.10 7.51 -4.74
N TYR A 65 -0.08 6.95 -4.72
CA TYR A 65 -1.30 7.57 -4.25
C TYR A 65 -2.02 6.65 -3.26
N PRO A 66 -3.00 7.14 -2.47
CA PRO A 66 -3.66 6.37 -1.41
C PRO A 66 -4.17 5.00 -1.84
N HIS A 67 -4.75 4.92 -3.04
CA HIS A 67 -5.23 3.64 -3.57
C HIS A 67 -4.11 2.62 -3.83
N ALA A 68 -2.90 3.05 -4.16
CA ALA A 68 -1.76 2.15 -4.32
C ALA A 68 -1.40 1.45 -3.01
N LEU A 69 -1.45 2.17 -1.89
CA LEU A 69 -1.24 1.60 -0.55
C LEU A 69 -2.33 0.58 -0.21
N ARG A 70 -3.58 0.90 -0.54
CA ARG A 70 -4.72 0.01 -0.35
C ARG A 70 -4.60 -1.27 -1.19
N HIS A 71 -4.20 -1.14 -2.45
CA HIS A 71 -3.92 -2.29 -3.31
C HIS A 71 -2.78 -3.14 -2.77
N THR A 72 -1.69 -2.51 -2.32
CA THR A 72 -0.57 -3.23 -1.70
C THR A 72 -1.01 -4.01 -0.47
N PHE A 73 -1.82 -3.42 0.40
CA PHE A 73 -2.38 -4.12 1.57
C PHE A 73 -3.19 -5.35 1.14
N ALA A 74 -4.10 -5.20 0.18
CA ALA A 74 -4.92 -6.30 -0.30
C ALA A 74 -4.07 -7.41 -0.94
N THR A 75 -3.09 -7.06 -1.77
CA THR A 75 -2.13 -8.01 -2.37
C THR A 75 -1.41 -8.81 -1.29
N ARG A 76 -0.90 -8.15 -0.25
CA ARG A 76 -0.23 -8.83 0.87
C ARG A 76 -1.17 -9.75 1.65
N CYS A 77 -2.42 -9.38 1.81
CA CYS A 77 -3.43 -10.26 2.41
C CYS A 77 -3.62 -11.54 1.57
N PHE A 78 -3.72 -11.42 0.25
CA PHE A 78 -3.89 -12.57 -0.65
C PHE A 78 -2.65 -13.45 -0.71
N GLU A 79 -1.46 -12.87 -0.75
CA GLU A 79 -0.19 -13.61 -0.65
C GLU A 79 -0.09 -14.40 0.66
N ALA A 80 -0.62 -13.86 1.75
CA ALA A 80 -0.72 -14.54 3.04
C ALA A 80 -1.85 -15.58 3.12
N GLY A 81 -2.63 -15.77 2.05
CA GLY A 81 -3.73 -16.75 1.99
C GLY A 81 -5.01 -16.31 2.70
N ILE A 82 -5.17 -15.02 2.97
CA ILE A 82 -6.39 -14.49 3.59
C ILE A 82 -7.53 -14.53 2.56
N ASP A 83 -8.69 -15.03 3.00
CA ASP A 83 -9.89 -15.16 2.16
C ASP A 83 -10.36 -13.79 1.61
N ALA A 84 -10.75 -13.76 0.32
CA ALA A 84 -11.16 -12.54 -0.36
C ALA A 84 -12.36 -11.85 0.31
N LYS A 85 -13.26 -12.62 0.96
CA LYS A 85 -14.40 -12.07 1.67
C LYS A 85 -13.97 -11.32 2.94
N VAL A 86 -12.95 -11.81 3.62
CA VAL A 86 -12.36 -11.15 4.79
C VAL A 86 -11.65 -9.86 4.36
N VAL A 87 -10.87 -9.92 3.27
CA VAL A 87 -10.20 -8.74 2.71
C VAL A 87 -11.21 -7.69 2.25
N GLN A 88 -12.33 -8.10 1.63
CA GLN A 88 -13.44 -7.21 1.31
C GLN A 88 -13.92 -6.43 2.54
N GLY A 89 -14.09 -7.14 3.66
CA GLY A 89 -14.52 -6.53 4.93
C GLY A 89 -13.51 -5.50 5.44
N TYR A 90 -12.23 -5.82 5.44
CA TYR A 90 -11.16 -4.89 5.86
C TYR A 90 -11.09 -3.65 4.98
N LEU A 91 -11.30 -3.82 3.69
CA LEU A 91 -11.28 -2.72 2.73
C LEU A 91 -12.59 -1.92 2.71
N GLY A 92 -13.68 -2.42 3.28
CA GLY A 92 -15.00 -1.80 3.19
C GLY A 92 -15.52 -1.69 1.77
N HIS A 93 -15.16 -2.63 0.88
CA HIS A 93 -15.66 -2.63 -0.49
C HIS A 93 -17.15 -3.01 -0.52
N TYR A 94 -17.97 -2.17 -1.15
CA TYR A 94 -19.40 -2.44 -1.32
C TYR A 94 -19.64 -3.72 -2.13
N SER A 95 -18.86 -3.94 -3.19
CA SER A 95 -18.95 -5.14 -4.04
C SER A 95 -17.74 -6.04 -3.85
N ILE A 96 -17.99 -7.35 -3.77
CA ILE A 96 -16.94 -8.36 -3.73
C ILE A 96 -16.16 -8.43 -5.07
N SER A 97 -16.79 -8.06 -6.21
CA SER A 97 -16.15 -8.09 -7.52
C SER A 97 -14.85 -7.29 -7.55
N ILE A 98 -14.85 -6.09 -6.96
CA ILE A 98 -13.65 -5.23 -6.88
C ILE A 98 -12.49 -5.97 -6.16
N THR A 99 -12.81 -6.73 -5.14
CA THR A 99 -11.82 -7.50 -4.36
C THR A 99 -11.38 -8.75 -5.11
N LEU A 100 -12.31 -9.41 -5.83
CA LEU A 100 -12.02 -10.59 -6.64
C LEU A 100 -11.19 -10.27 -7.89
N ASP A 101 -11.39 -9.12 -8.52
CA ASP A 101 -10.56 -8.67 -9.64
C ASP A 101 -9.10 -8.57 -9.22
N LEU A 102 -8.85 -7.95 -8.06
CA LEU A 102 -7.51 -7.86 -7.49
C LEU A 102 -6.95 -9.23 -7.09
N TYR A 103 -7.76 -10.09 -6.48
CA TYR A 103 -7.40 -11.45 -6.12
C TYR A 103 -6.98 -12.28 -7.34
N THR A 104 -7.75 -12.20 -8.42
CA THR A 104 -7.47 -12.91 -9.68
C THR A 104 -6.14 -12.47 -10.28
N HIS A 105 -5.83 -11.18 -10.22
CA HIS A 105 -4.55 -10.65 -10.71
C HIS A 105 -3.37 -11.26 -9.94
N VAL A 106 -3.44 -11.26 -8.61
CA VAL A 106 -2.39 -11.81 -7.74
C VAL A 106 -2.23 -13.31 -7.92
N THR A 107 -3.33 -14.05 -8.05
CA THR A 107 -3.28 -15.51 -8.25
C THR A 107 -2.76 -15.91 -9.63
N ASN A 108 -3.07 -15.16 -10.67
CA ASN A 108 -2.54 -15.39 -12.01
C ASN A 108 -1.03 -15.16 -12.08
N ASP A 109 -0.51 -14.13 -11.45
CA ASP A 109 0.93 -13.86 -11.39
C ASP A 109 1.67 -14.95 -10.61
N LYS A 110 1.08 -15.43 -9.52
CA LYS A 110 1.61 -16.57 -8.76
C LYS A 110 1.60 -17.85 -9.59
N ALA A 111 0.51 -18.13 -10.30
CA ALA A 111 0.41 -19.31 -11.18
C ALA A 111 1.46 -19.30 -12.30
N LYS A 112 1.72 -18.15 -12.93
CA LYS A 112 2.80 -18.00 -13.92
C LYS A 112 4.17 -18.27 -13.31
N THR A 113 4.44 -17.73 -12.12
CA THR A 113 5.72 -17.93 -11.43
C THR A 113 5.94 -19.40 -11.08
N GLU A 114 4.91 -20.11 -10.63
CA GLU A 114 5.00 -21.56 -10.34
C GLU A 114 5.18 -22.39 -11.60
N MET A 115 4.56 -22.00 -12.73
CA MET A 115 4.74 -22.68 -14.00
C MET A 115 6.17 -22.52 -14.55
N ASN A 116 6.75 -21.33 -14.44
CA ASN A 116 8.14 -21.10 -14.85
C ASN A 116 9.13 -21.99 -14.07
N LYS A 117 8.89 -22.19 -12.76
CA LYS A 117 9.71 -23.14 -11.96
C LYS A 117 9.63 -24.57 -12.49
N LEU A 118 8.47 -24.97 -12.99
CA LEU A 118 8.29 -26.28 -13.58
C LEU A 118 9.07 -26.41 -14.91
N GLU A 119 9.04 -25.37 -15.74
CA GLU A 119 9.82 -25.28 -16.99
C GLU A 119 11.32 -25.36 -16.71
N ASP A 120 11.83 -24.56 -15.76
CA ASP A 120 13.25 -24.59 -15.34
C ASP A 120 13.68 -25.98 -14.87
N LEU A 121 12.78 -26.72 -14.21
CA LEU A 121 13.04 -28.06 -13.71
C LEU A 121 13.10 -29.07 -14.85
N TYR A 122 12.29 -28.92 -15.88
CA TYR A 122 12.32 -29.74 -17.08
C TYR A 122 13.60 -29.50 -17.90
N GLU A 123 14.03 -28.24 -18.07
CA GLU A 123 15.27 -27.91 -18.76
C GLU A 123 16.52 -28.43 -18.04
N ALA A 124 16.48 -28.56 -16.74
CA ALA A 124 17.59 -29.11 -15.94
C ALA A 124 17.70 -30.65 -16.01
N ILE A 125 16.71 -31.35 -16.54
CA ILE A 125 16.65 -32.83 -16.62
C ILE A 125 17.04 -33.35 -18.01
N ILE A 126 17.05 -32.48 -19.03
CA ILE A 126 17.41 -32.81 -20.42
C ILE A 126 18.89 -32.46 -20.66
#